data_1929dc474412709d7fa56fbbaa859f3b
#
_entry.id   1929dc474412709d7fa56fbbaa859f3b
#
_cell.length_a   1.000
_cell.length_b   1.000
_cell.length_c   1.000
_cell.angle_alpha   90.00
_cell.angle_beta   90.00
_cell.angle_gamma   90.00
#
_symmetry.space_group_name_H-M   'P 1'
#
loop_
_entity.id
_entity.type
_entity.pdbx_description
1 polymer ?
#
loop_
_entity_poly.entity_id
_entity_poly.type
_entity_poly.pdbx_seq_one_letter_code
_entity_poly.pdbx_strand_id
1 'polypeptide(L)'
;MIKVDNLSVSYGKGLPDIIRDMSFELGKGCILNILGQNAVGKTTLIRTLMRELQNYRGSVKVGGKEISSYSIQDYARIMGVVSTSFNTYQNLLVADYLMTGFLNRMTPFSKPNNEYVQKAYDVLIGFGKQELFNKQIDQLSSGERQIVMIARVLLQNPQIIIVDEPTANLDVKNQIAVLNQIQKLAAQGYTVLVTTHNPGHAYSMGGKTLMMGKGKYCFGETCEVITAQNLSEYYELDVAMQSADGFRYMVFQNADDLNGVKLVF
;
A
#
# COMPACT_ATOMS: atom_id res chain seq x y z
N MET A 1 -15.23 -1.68 6.52
CA MET A 1 -14.83 -0.41 5.87
C MET A 1 -14.84 -0.55 4.35
N ILE A 2 -14.15 -1.53 3.82
CA ILE A 2 -14.14 -1.90 2.39
C ILE A 2 -14.79 -3.27 2.26
N LYS A 3 -15.73 -3.42 1.33
CA LYS A 3 -16.34 -4.69 0.99
C LYS A 3 -16.28 -4.88 -0.52
N VAL A 4 -15.75 -6.01 -0.94
CA VAL A 4 -15.64 -6.44 -2.32
C VAL A 4 -16.44 -7.74 -2.47
N ASP A 5 -17.40 -7.77 -3.39
CA ASP A 5 -18.26 -8.92 -3.63
C ASP A 5 -18.18 -9.32 -5.11
N ASN A 6 -17.71 -10.54 -5.39
CA ASN A 6 -17.61 -11.17 -6.71
C ASN A 6 -16.97 -10.26 -7.79
N LEU A 7 -15.89 -9.56 -7.40
CA LEU A 7 -15.19 -8.64 -8.28
C LEU A 7 -14.44 -9.40 -9.37
N SER A 8 -14.77 -9.11 -10.63
CA SER A 8 -14.02 -9.55 -11.80
C SER A 8 -13.63 -8.36 -12.66
N VAL A 9 -12.36 -8.26 -13.04
CA VAL A 9 -11.79 -7.10 -13.74
C VAL A 9 -11.02 -7.53 -14.97
N SER A 10 -11.30 -6.88 -16.11
CA SER A 10 -10.55 -7.01 -17.36
C SER A 10 -10.17 -5.63 -17.92
N TYR A 11 -9.09 -5.54 -18.71
CA TYR A 11 -8.67 -4.28 -19.34
C TYR A 11 -9.45 -3.93 -20.62
N GLY A 12 -10.36 -4.79 -21.09
CA GLY A 12 -11.18 -4.50 -22.27
C GLY A 12 -12.23 -5.57 -22.53
N LYS A 13 -13.22 -5.25 -23.36
CA LYS A 13 -14.26 -6.20 -23.78
C LYS A 13 -13.62 -7.36 -24.54
N GLY A 14 -13.90 -8.60 -24.12
CA GLY A 14 -13.37 -9.81 -24.74
C GLY A 14 -11.95 -10.21 -24.30
N LEU A 15 -11.29 -9.40 -23.47
CA LEU A 15 -10.02 -9.80 -22.85
C LEU A 15 -10.28 -10.64 -21.59
N PRO A 16 -9.36 -11.57 -21.25
CA PRO A 16 -9.51 -12.40 -20.08
C PRO A 16 -9.49 -11.55 -18.79
N ASP A 17 -10.26 -12.00 -17.81
CA ASP A 17 -10.26 -11.38 -16.49
C ASP A 17 -8.91 -11.60 -15.80
N ILE A 18 -8.32 -10.51 -15.29
CA ILE A 18 -7.10 -10.54 -14.48
C ILE A 18 -7.47 -10.86 -13.02
N ILE A 19 -8.58 -10.29 -12.55
CA ILE A 19 -9.18 -10.62 -11.26
C ILE A 19 -10.49 -11.36 -11.56
N ARG A 20 -10.74 -12.47 -10.85
CA ARG A 20 -11.93 -13.31 -11.06
C ARG A 20 -12.61 -13.58 -9.74
N ASP A 21 -13.91 -13.24 -9.66
CA ASP A 21 -14.84 -13.57 -8.57
C ASP A 21 -14.27 -13.31 -7.16
N MET A 22 -13.46 -12.23 -7.03
CA MET A 22 -12.79 -11.89 -5.79
C MET A 22 -13.79 -11.31 -4.79
N SER A 23 -13.78 -11.84 -3.56
CA SER A 23 -14.61 -11.36 -2.46
C SER A 23 -13.81 -11.28 -1.18
N PHE A 24 -13.88 -10.15 -0.49
CA PHE A 24 -13.30 -9.95 0.83
C PHE A 24 -13.94 -8.76 1.55
N GLU A 25 -13.77 -8.73 2.87
CA GLU A 25 -14.23 -7.61 3.69
C GLU A 25 -13.14 -7.16 4.67
N LEU A 26 -12.92 -5.85 4.74
CA LEU A 26 -11.92 -5.22 5.59
C LEU A 26 -12.60 -4.21 6.52
N GLY A 27 -12.32 -4.33 7.83
CA GLY A 27 -12.75 -3.38 8.86
C GLY A 27 -12.03 -2.02 8.77
N LYS A 28 -12.39 -1.11 9.68
CA LYS A 28 -11.66 0.16 9.88
C LYS A 28 -10.41 -0.10 10.73
N GLY A 29 -9.37 0.71 10.52
CA GLY A 29 -8.15 0.67 11.33
C GLY A 29 -7.33 -0.60 11.15
N CYS A 30 -7.49 -1.30 10.02
CA CYS A 30 -6.77 -2.54 9.73
C CYS A 30 -5.72 -2.32 8.65
N ILE A 31 -4.67 -3.13 8.69
CA ILE A 31 -3.74 -3.29 7.57
C ILE A 31 -4.27 -4.41 6.66
N LEU A 32 -4.29 -4.17 5.35
CA LEU A 32 -4.47 -5.18 4.32
C LEU A 32 -3.19 -5.27 3.50
N ASN A 33 -2.48 -6.38 3.62
CA ASN A 33 -1.37 -6.71 2.76
C ASN A 33 -1.89 -7.35 1.47
N ILE A 34 -1.70 -6.70 0.33
CA ILE A 34 -1.98 -7.24 -1.00
C ILE A 34 -0.68 -7.87 -1.50
N LEU A 35 -0.53 -9.16 -1.25
CA LEU A 35 0.69 -9.93 -1.46
C LEU A 35 0.61 -10.75 -2.75
N GLY A 36 1.69 -10.83 -3.48
CA GLY A 36 1.80 -11.70 -4.66
C GLY A 36 2.93 -11.30 -5.58
N GLN A 37 3.26 -12.18 -6.51
CA GLN A 37 4.27 -11.94 -7.53
C GLN A 37 3.93 -10.74 -8.43
N ASN A 38 4.85 -10.33 -9.28
CA ASN A 38 4.58 -9.28 -10.27
C ASN A 38 3.57 -9.77 -11.31
N ALA A 39 2.77 -8.84 -11.83
CA ALA A 39 1.75 -9.09 -12.86
C ALA A 39 0.58 -10.02 -12.47
N VAL A 40 0.35 -10.34 -11.19
CA VAL A 40 -0.80 -11.14 -10.74
C VAL A 40 -2.09 -10.33 -10.57
N GLY A 41 -2.05 -8.99 -10.76
CA GLY A 41 -3.23 -8.14 -10.67
C GLY A 41 -3.28 -7.21 -9.44
N LYS A 42 -2.23 -7.10 -8.62
CA LYS A 42 -2.19 -6.17 -7.47
C LYS A 42 -2.51 -4.74 -7.88
N THR A 43 -1.80 -4.22 -8.88
CA THR A 43 -2.03 -2.87 -9.43
C THR A 43 -3.42 -2.74 -10.04
N THR A 44 -3.95 -3.79 -10.67
CA THR A 44 -5.32 -3.81 -11.22
C THR A 44 -6.35 -3.63 -10.11
N LEU A 45 -6.20 -4.35 -8.99
CA LEU A 45 -7.05 -4.19 -7.81
C LEU A 45 -6.98 -2.77 -7.25
N ILE A 46 -5.77 -2.24 -7.03
CA ILE A 46 -5.58 -0.87 -6.55
C ILE A 46 -6.24 0.15 -7.47
N ARG A 47 -6.02 0.07 -8.78
CA ARG A 47 -6.62 0.99 -9.76
C ARG A 47 -8.15 0.87 -9.81
N THR A 48 -8.70 -0.31 -9.56
CA THR A 48 -10.16 -0.50 -9.45
C THR A 48 -10.67 0.18 -8.18
N LEU A 49 -10.00 -0.03 -7.03
CA LEU A 49 -10.34 0.65 -5.77
C LEU A 49 -10.20 2.17 -5.87
N MET A 50 -9.25 2.67 -6.65
CA MET A 50 -9.07 4.11 -6.93
C MET A 50 -10.08 4.67 -7.96
N ARG A 51 -10.95 3.83 -8.54
CA ARG A 51 -11.89 4.18 -9.61
C ARG A 51 -11.23 4.61 -10.93
N GLU A 52 -9.97 4.26 -11.12
CA GLU A 52 -9.28 4.46 -12.40
C GLU A 52 -9.70 3.42 -13.44
N LEU A 53 -9.98 2.19 -12.98
CA LEU A 53 -10.57 1.14 -13.81
C LEU A 53 -12.05 0.99 -13.46
N GLN A 54 -12.91 1.25 -14.43
CA GLN A 54 -14.37 1.17 -14.28
C GLN A 54 -14.98 -0.06 -14.97
N ASN A 55 -14.19 -0.78 -15.76
CA ASN A 55 -14.63 -1.98 -16.46
C ASN A 55 -14.46 -3.21 -15.56
N TYR A 56 -15.36 -3.34 -14.58
CA TYR A 56 -15.41 -4.49 -13.68
C TYR A 56 -16.84 -4.98 -13.50
N ARG A 57 -17.01 -6.22 -13.06
CA ARG A 57 -18.26 -6.84 -12.62
C ARG A 57 -18.19 -7.11 -11.13
N GLY A 58 -19.33 -7.24 -10.49
CA GLY A 58 -19.43 -7.38 -9.03
C GLY A 58 -19.67 -6.05 -8.34
N SER A 59 -19.41 -5.98 -7.06
CA SER A 59 -19.66 -4.81 -6.20
C SER A 59 -18.42 -4.45 -5.40
N VAL A 60 -18.12 -3.15 -5.32
CA VAL A 60 -17.06 -2.60 -4.46
C VAL A 60 -17.65 -1.47 -3.64
N LYS A 61 -17.69 -1.67 -2.31
CA LYS A 61 -18.24 -0.70 -1.35
C LYS A 61 -17.18 -0.17 -0.41
N VAL A 62 -17.25 1.13 -0.16
CA VAL A 62 -16.46 1.83 0.86
C VAL A 62 -17.41 2.57 1.78
N GLY A 63 -17.30 2.34 3.09
CA GLY A 63 -18.23 2.94 4.06
C GLY A 63 -19.68 2.52 3.86
N GLY A 64 -19.92 1.33 3.29
CA GLY A 64 -21.26 0.79 3.00
C GLY A 64 -21.88 1.27 1.69
N LYS A 65 -21.24 2.16 0.95
CA LYS A 65 -21.72 2.78 -0.28
C LYS A 65 -20.89 2.34 -1.49
N GLU A 66 -21.52 2.05 -2.62
CA GLU A 66 -20.81 1.70 -3.86
C GLU A 66 -19.82 2.79 -4.27
N ILE A 67 -18.60 2.39 -4.65
CA ILE A 67 -17.57 3.36 -5.05
C ILE A 67 -18.00 4.22 -6.25
N SER A 68 -18.78 3.64 -7.18
CA SER A 68 -19.31 4.34 -8.36
C SER A 68 -20.30 5.46 -8.01
N SER A 69 -20.96 5.39 -6.85
CA SER A 69 -21.99 6.35 -6.42
C SER A 69 -21.44 7.59 -5.71
N TYR A 70 -20.14 7.61 -5.38
CA TYR A 70 -19.49 8.82 -4.84
C TYR A 70 -19.21 9.84 -5.95
N SER A 71 -19.24 11.14 -5.62
CA SER A 71 -18.57 12.13 -6.45
C SER A 71 -17.07 11.88 -6.46
N ILE A 72 -16.36 12.35 -7.50
CA ILE A 72 -14.89 12.22 -7.56
C ILE A 72 -14.24 12.93 -6.37
N GLN A 73 -14.76 14.11 -6.02
CA GLN A 73 -14.23 14.92 -4.91
C GLN A 73 -14.44 14.26 -3.56
N ASP A 74 -15.63 13.69 -3.28
CA ASP A 74 -15.90 13.02 -2.02
C ASP A 74 -15.08 11.75 -1.88
N TYR A 75 -14.90 11.01 -2.98
CA TYR A 75 -14.08 9.79 -2.96
C TYR A 75 -12.61 10.11 -2.73
N ALA A 76 -12.08 11.17 -3.34
CA ALA A 76 -10.71 11.65 -3.13
C ALA A 76 -10.45 12.15 -1.69
N ARG A 77 -11.48 12.49 -0.92
CA ARG A 77 -11.35 12.81 0.51
C ARG A 77 -11.27 11.57 1.39
N ILE A 78 -11.81 10.44 0.92
CA ILE A 78 -11.83 9.18 1.66
C ILE A 78 -10.53 8.41 1.47
N MET A 79 -9.95 8.46 0.27
CA MET A 79 -8.83 7.62 -0.16
C MET A 79 -7.61 8.46 -0.52
N GLY A 80 -6.51 8.20 0.18
CA GLY A 80 -5.20 8.76 -0.12
C GLY A 80 -4.29 7.70 -0.71
N VAL A 81 -3.42 8.09 -1.65
CA VAL A 81 -2.52 7.17 -2.34
C VAL A 81 -1.09 7.66 -2.24
N VAL A 82 -0.23 6.79 -1.75
CA VAL A 82 1.23 6.92 -1.77
C VAL A 82 1.74 6.03 -2.89
N SER A 83 2.17 6.64 -3.99
CA SER A 83 2.72 5.91 -5.15
C SER A 83 4.22 6.11 -5.22
N THR A 84 4.96 5.03 -5.45
CA THR A 84 6.42 5.07 -5.61
C THR A 84 6.87 5.63 -6.96
N SER A 85 5.96 5.79 -7.92
CA SER A 85 6.26 6.41 -9.21
C SER A 85 6.41 7.93 -9.04
N PHE A 86 7.54 8.35 -8.52
CA PHE A 86 7.93 9.75 -8.44
C PHE A 86 8.47 10.20 -9.80
N ASN A 87 7.64 10.79 -10.64
CA ASN A 87 8.12 11.57 -11.75
C ASN A 87 8.85 12.80 -11.16
N THR A 88 10.09 12.95 -11.52
CA THR A 88 11.07 13.93 -11.06
C THR A 88 10.48 15.33 -10.92
N TYR A 89 10.08 15.71 -9.73
CA TYR A 89 9.85 17.11 -9.39
C TYR A 89 11.22 17.74 -9.12
N GLN A 90 11.91 18.17 -10.17
CA GLN A 90 13.15 18.92 -10.05
C GLN A 90 12.85 20.27 -9.39
N ASN A 91 13.67 20.65 -8.41
CA ASN A 91 13.60 21.95 -7.72
C ASN A 91 12.30 22.24 -6.94
N LEU A 92 11.49 21.24 -6.57
CA LEU A 92 10.30 21.46 -5.73
C LEU A 92 10.69 21.37 -4.25
N LEU A 93 10.33 22.39 -3.46
CA LEU A 93 10.49 22.34 -2.01
C LEU A 93 9.55 21.30 -1.39
N VAL A 94 10.00 20.63 -0.33
CA VAL A 94 9.17 19.74 0.48
C VAL A 94 7.93 20.46 1.00
N ALA A 95 8.08 21.71 1.46
CA ALA A 95 6.97 22.54 1.90
C ALA A 95 5.90 22.66 0.80
N ASP A 96 6.29 23.03 -0.42
CA ASP A 96 5.36 23.19 -1.54
C ASP A 96 4.69 21.87 -1.94
N TYR A 97 5.45 20.78 -1.93
CA TYR A 97 4.90 19.44 -2.18
C TYR A 97 3.85 19.05 -1.13
N LEU A 98 4.12 19.31 0.14
CA LEU A 98 3.18 19.04 1.23
C LEU A 98 1.90 19.87 1.09
N MET A 99 2.00 21.14 0.63
CA MET A 99 0.83 21.96 0.35
C MET A 99 -0.14 21.33 -0.65
N THR A 100 0.34 20.52 -1.59
CA THR A 100 -0.54 19.78 -2.51
C THR A 100 -1.47 18.79 -1.80
N GLY A 101 -1.16 18.39 -0.56
CA GLY A 101 -2.04 17.56 0.26
C GLY A 101 -3.36 18.23 0.63
N PHE A 102 -3.45 19.56 0.55
CA PHE A 102 -4.68 20.31 0.87
C PHE A 102 -5.56 20.61 -0.34
N LEU A 103 -5.13 20.27 -1.56
CA LEU A 103 -5.85 20.62 -2.81
C LEU A 103 -7.31 20.16 -2.83
N ASN A 104 -7.62 19.04 -2.19
CA ASN A 104 -9.00 18.54 -2.09
C ASN A 104 -9.91 19.37 -1.15
N ARG A 105 -9.35 20.33 -0.42
CA ARG A 105 -10.04 21.23 0.53
C ARG A 105 -9.97 22.70 0.13
N MET A 106 -9.12 23.03 -0.84
CA MET A 106 -8.93 24.38 -1.32
C MET A 106 -9.87 24.68 -2.48
N THR A 107 -10.33 25.93 -2.56
CA THR A 107 -11.01 26.40 -3.78
C THR A 107 -9.97 26.74 -4.85
N PRO A 108 -10.33 26.72 -6.14
CA PRO A 108 -9.36 26.88 -7.26
C PRO A 108 -8.49 28.13 -7.23
N PHE A 109 -8.89 29.17 -6.49
CA PHE A 109 -8.17 30.45 -6.41
C PHE A 109 -7.68 30.78 -4.99
N SER A 110 -7.85 29.86 -4.03
CA SER A 110 -7.36 30.08 -2.68
C SER A 110 -5.83 29.86 -2.61
N LYS A 111 -5.16 30.74 -1.86
CA LYS A 111 -3.73 30.52 -1.52
C LYS A 111 -3.64 29.74 -0.21
N PRO A 112 -2.60 28.90 -0.03
CA PRO A 112 -2.30 28.31 1.26
C PRO A 112 -2.18 29.42 2.32
N ASN A 113 -2.87 29.24 3.45
CA ASN A 113 -2.76 30.14 4.59
C ASN A 113 -1.69 29.62 5.57
N ASN A 114 -1.34 30.44 6.56
CA ASN A 114 -0.34 30.06 7.57
C ASN A 114 -0.74 28.81 8.37
N GLU A 115 -2.03 28.51 8.52
CA GLU A 115 -2.52 27.29 9.17
C GLU A 115 -2.12 26.03 8.39
N TYR A 116 -2.21 26.03 7.06
CA TYR A 116 -1.79 24.91 6.23
C TYR A 116 -0.27 24.72 6.26
N VAL A 117 0.48 25.82 6.27
CA VAL A 117 1.95 25.76 6.42
C VAL A 117 2.32 25.12 7.74
N GLN A 118 1.67 25.54 8.84
CA GLN A 118 1.91 24.97 10.17
C GLN A 118 1.56 23.49 10.22
N LYS A 119 0.39 23.08 9.71
CA LYS A 119 -0.02 21.68 9.66
C LYS A 119 0.97 20.80 8.86
N ALA A 120 1.50 21.32 7.75
CA ALA A 120 2.50 20.61 6.97
C ALA A 120 3.82 20.45 7.73
N TYR A 121 4.22 21.46 8.49
CA TYR A 121 5.37 21.38 9.38
C TYR A 121 5.14 20.38 10.52
N ASP A 122 3.98 20.44 11.18
CA ASP A 122 3.60 19.57 12.31
C ASP A 122 3.58 18.08 11.91
N VAL A 123 3.13 17.75 10.70
CA VAL A 123 3.16 16.38 10.21
C VAL A 123 4.60 15.86 10.12
N LEU A 124 5.55 16.67 9.66
CA LEU A 124 6.97 16.28 9.64
C LEU A 124 7.55 16.14 11.06
N ILE A 125 7.13 16.96 12.02
CA ILE A 125 7.49 16.78 13.44
C ILE A 125 7.02 15.41 13.93
N GLY A 126 5.80 14.99 13.59
CA GLY A 126 5.26 13.68 13.94
C GLY A 126 6.11 12.49 13.41
N PHE A 127 6.87 12.71 12.34
CA PHE A 127 7.85 11.77 11.80
C PHE A 127 9.28 11.98 12.34
N GLY A 128 9.53 13.04 13.13
CA GLY A 128 10.88 13.45 13.55
C GLY A 128 11.75 13.90 12.37
N LYS A 129 11.13 14.56 11.38
CA LYS A 129 11.74 14.94 10.09
C LYS A 129 11.48 16.40 9.70
N GLN A 130 11.31 17.28 10.68
CA GLN A 130 11.05 18.71 10.48
C GLN A 130 12.17 19.43 9.69
N GLU A 131 13.40 18.90 9.75
CA GLU A 131 14.55 19.41 9.02
C GLU A 131 14.42 19.30 7.48
N LEU A 132 13.48 18.45 7.02
CA LEU A 132 13.23 18.28 5.59
C LEU A 132 12.38 19.40 5.00
N PHE A 133 11.66 20.18 5.81
CA PHE A 133 10.63 21.13 5.35
C PHE A 133 11.13 22.12 4.30
N ASN A 134 12.37 22.62 4.48
CA ASN A 134 12.99 23.60 3.57
C ASN A 134 13.95 22.98 2.54
N LYS A 135 14.04 21.64 2.47
CA LYS A 135 14.86 20.94 1.48
C LYS A 135 14.13 20.82 0.14
N GLN A 136 14.88 20.64 -0.94
CA GLN A 136 14.34 20.22 -2.21
C GLN A 136 14.12 18.70 -2.24
N ILE A 137 13.07 18.25 -2.93
CA ILE A 137 12.70 16.83 -2.98
C ILE A 137 13.78 15.97 -3.62
N ASP A 138 14.49 16.49 -4.61
CA ASP A 138 15.59 15.80 -5.29
C ASP A 138 16.83 15.60 -4.42
N GLN A 139 16.98 16.39 -3.33
CA GLN A 139 18.04 16.25 -2.33
C GLN A 139 17.75 15.18 -1.27
N LEU A 140 16.53 14.63 -1.24
CA LEU A 140 16.13 13.64 -0.25
C LEU A 140 16.65 12.25 -0.60
N SER A 141 17.06 11.50 0.43
CA SER A 141 17.23 10.05 0.30
C SER A 141 15.90 9.38 -0.05
N SER A 142 15.95 8.16 -0.58
CA SER A 142 14.75 7.39 -0.92
C SER A 142 13.81 7.20 0.29
N GLY A 143 14.35 6.94 1.48
CA GLY A 143 13.57 6.80 2.72
C GLY A 143 12.96 8.13 3.18
N GLU A 144 13.71 9.25 3.13
CA GLU A 144 13.17 10.57 3.45
C GLU A 144 12.05 10.97 2.48
N ARG A 145 12.22 10.67 1.21
CA ARG A 145 11.21 10.89 0.17
C ARG A 145 9.94 10.12 0.45
N GLN A 146 10.05 8.85 0.84
CA GLN A 146 8.90 8.02 1.20
C GLN A 146 8.12 8.62 2.39
N ILE A 147 8.83 9.11 3.41
CA ILE A 147 8.20 9.79 4.55
C ILE A 147 7.44 11.05 4.11
N VAL A 148 8.04 11.88 3.27
CA VAL A 148 7.41 13.09 2.74
C VAL A 148 6.15 12.77 1.92
N MET A 149 6.17 11.68 1.13
CA MET A 149 5.01 11.21 0.38
C MET A 149 3.86 10.77 1.31
N ILE A 150 4.17 10.02 2.35
CA ILE A 150 3.19 9.62 3.37
C ILE A 150 2.65 10.87 4.08
N ALA A 151 3.52 11.80 4.50
CA ALA A 151 3.14 13.06 5.15
C ALA A 151 2.15 13.87 4.30
N ARG A 152 2.40 14.00 2.99
CA ARG A 152 1.48 14.65 2.06
C ARG A 152 0.09 14.00 2.05
N VAL A 153 0.05 12.67 2.04
CA VAL A 153 -1.22 11.94 2.04
C VAL A 153 -1.97 12.14 3.36
N LEU A 154 -1.29 12.18 4.50
CA LEU A 154 -1.90 12.45 5.79
C LEU A 154 -2.55 13.84 5.86
N LEU A 155 -1.99 14.84 5.18
CA LEU A 155 -2.58 16.19 5.07
C LEU A 155 -3.91 16.20 4.32
N GLN A 156 -4.19 15.21 3.48
CA GLN A 156 -5.51 15.01 2.89
C GLN A 156 -6.53 14.53 3.94
N ASN A 157 -6.06 14.01 5.10
CA ASN A 157 -6.87 13.38 6.15
C ASN A 157 -7.81 12.29 5.62
N PRO A 158 -7.27 11.30 4.91
CA PRO A 158 -8.07 10.22 4.33
C PRO A 158 -8.54 9.24 5.42
N GLN A 159 -9.53 8.41 5.12
CA GLN A 159 -9.90 7.26 5.97
C GLN A 159 -9.14 5.99 5.57
N ILE A 160 -8.76 5.91 4.31
CA ILE A 160 -8.04 4.78 3.70
C ILE A 160 -6.78 5.31 3.05
N ILE A 161 -5.66 4.67 3.33
CA ILE A 161 -4.36 4.96 2.72
C ILE A 161 -3.93 3.74 1.90
N ILE A 162 -3.67 3.94 0.62
CA ILE A 162 -3.07 2.94 -0.24
C ILE A 162 -1.59 3.26 -0.36
N VAL A 163 -0.72 2.26 -0.13
CA VAL A 163 0.73 2.39 -0.25
C VAL A 163 1.22 1.31 -1.21
N ASP A 164 1.61 1.74 -2.40
CA ASP A 164 2.01 0.80 -3.46
C ASP A 164 3.52 0.55 -3.41
N GLU A 165 3.92 -0.71 -3.14
CA GLU A 165 5.31 -1.19 -3.04
C GLU A 165 6.22 -0.25 -2.19
N PRO A 166 5.88 0.06 -0.92
CA PRO A 166 6.52 1.13 -0.16
C PRO A 166 8.00 0.89 0.17
N THR A 167 8.48 -0.32 0.04
CA THR A 167 9.84 -0.73 0.39
C THR A 167 10.74 -0.92 -0.83
N ALA A 168 10.20 -0.69 -2.04
CA ALA A 168 10.98 -0.82 -3.27
C ALA A 168 12.15 0.17 -3.30
N ASN A 169 13.32 -0.33 -3.69
CA ASN A 169 14.57 0.46 -3.80
C ASN A 169 15.06 1.11 -2.49
N LEU A 170 14.61 0.60 -1.33
CA LEU A 170 15.10 1.04 -0.03
C LEU A 170 16.11 0.02 0.54
N ASP A 171 17.11 0.51 1.27
CA ASP A 171 17.95 -0.34 2.11
C ASP A 171 17.15 -0.92 3.29
N VAL A 172 17.66 -1.97 3.92
CA VAL A 172 16.97 -2.71 4.99
C VAL A 172 16.54 -1.80 6.14
N LYS A 173 17.38 -0.84 6.55
CA LYS A 173 17.06 0.11 7.63
C LYS A 173 15.85 0.97 7.28
N ASN A 174 15.82 1.50 6.07
CA ASN A 174 14.72 2.33 5.58
C ASN A 174 13.45 1.50 5.33
N GLN A 175 13.57 0.24 4.86
CA GLN A 175 12.43 -0.69 4.77
C GLN A 175 11.76 -0.87 6.12
N ILE A 176 12.51 -1.22 7.16
CA ILE A 176 11.98 -1.39 8.53
C ILE A 176 11.32 -0.10 9.03
N ALA A 177 11.94 1.05 8.80
CA ALA A 177 11.38 2.34 9.21
C ALA A 177 10.01 2.60 8.56
N VAL A 178 9.87 2.32 7.25
CA VAL A 178 8.60 2.50 6.52
C VAL A 178 7.54 1.51 7.00
N LEU A 179 7.87 0.23 7.20
CA LEU A 179 6.93 -0.76 7.72
C LEU A 179 6.42 -0.39 9.11
N ASN A 180 7.29 0.08 9.99
CA ASN A 180 6.91 0.58 11.32
C ASN A 180 5.98 1.81 11.24
N GLN A 181 6.18 2.69 10.26
CA GLN A 181 5.26 3.83 10.06
C GLN A 181 3.88 3.37 9.60
N ILE A 182 3.79 2.39 8.72
CA ILE A 182 2.52 1.81 8.27
C ILE A 182 1.76 1.21 9.47
N GLN A 183 2.44 0.48 10.36
CA GLN A 183 1.84 -0.06 11.58
C GLN A 183 1.33 1.06 12.51
N LYS A 184 2.11 2.14 12.69
CA LYS A 184 1.69 3.31 13.49
C LYS A 184 0.45 3.98 12.92
N LEU A 185 0.35 4.11 11.58
CA LEU A 185 -0.84 4.66 10.94
C LEU A 185 -2.08 3.81 11.20
N ALA A 186 -1.97 2.49 11.10
CA ALA A 186 -3.08 1.60 11.44
C ALA A 186 -3.48 1.70 12.93
N ALA A 187 -2.51 1.78 13.84
CA ALA A 187 -2.75 2.00 15.26
C ALA A 187 -3.42 3.36 15.57
N GLN A 188 -3.23 4.37 14.72
CA GLN A 188 -3.92 5.66 14.76
C GLN A 188 -5.34 5.62 14.16
N GLY A 189 -5.79 4.45 13.66
CA GLY A 189 -7.14 4.24 13.13
C GLY A 189 -7.28 4.38 11.62
N TYR A 190 -6.19 4.64 10.89
CA TYR A 190 -6.22 4.59 9.42
C TYR A 190 -6.37 3.15 8.92
N THR A 191 -7.17 2.96 7.88
CA THR A 191 -7.19 1.70 7.15
C THR A 191 -6.11 1.75 6.07
N VAL A 192 -5.11 0.86 6.15
CA VAL A 192 -3.94 0.92 5.25
C VAL A 192 -3.90 -0.30 4.35
N LEU A 193 -3.92 -0.08 3.03
CA LEU A 193 -3.72 -1.12 2.03
C LEU A 193 -2.29 -1.03 1.51
N VAL A 194 -1.54 -2.11 1.60
CA VAL A 194 -0.14 -2.15 1.19
C VAL A 194 0.04 -3.21 0.13
N THR A 195 0.54 -2.85 -1.05
CA THR A 195 0.99 -3.85 -2.00
C THR A 195 2.43 -4.25 -1.71
N THR A 196 2.73 -5.51 -1.79
CA THR A 196 4.10 -6.02 -1.68
C THR A 196 4.23 -7.35 -2.40
N HIS A 197 5.44 -7.68 -2.82
CA HIS A 197 5.79 -9.01 -3.29
C HIS A 197 6.60 -9.81 -2.26
N ASN A 198 6.95 -9.18 -1.12
CA ASN A 198 7.75 -9.78 -0.05
C ASN A 198 6.85 -10.32 1.08
N PRO A 199 6.76 -11.66 1.27
CA PRO A 199 5.96 -12.24 2.33
C PRO A 199 6.45 -11.86 3.74
N GLY A 200 7.77 -11.66 3.92
CA GLY A 200 8.34 -11.25 5.20
C GLY A 200 7.85 -9.87 5.64
N HIS A 201 7.73 -8.92 4.71
CA HIS A 201 7.15 -7.60 4.99
C HIS A 201 5.68 -7.71 5.39
N ALA A 202 4.87 -8.46 4.65
CA ALA A 202 3.47 -8.68 4.98
C ALA A 202 3.32 -9.35 6.36
N TYR A 203 4.14 -10.38 6.64
CA TYR A 203 4.13 -11.06 7.92
C TYR A 203 4.52 -10.13 9.09
N SER A 204 5.54 -9.30 8.90
CA SER A 204 6.00 -8.31 9.89
C SER A 204 4.93 -7.26 10.19
N MET A 205 4.22 -6.77 9.19
CA MET A 205 3.14 -5.78 9.39
C MET A 205 1.92 -6.36 10.09
N GLY A 206 1.65 -7.66 9.96
CA GLY A 206 0.47 -8.31 10.51
C GLY A 206 -0.84 -7.85 9.83
N GLY A 207 -1.95 -7.90 10.57
CA GLY A 207 -3.27 -7.57 10.06
C GLY A 207 -3.83 -8.66 9.15
N LYS A 208 -4.49 -8.28 8.05
CA LYS A 208 -5.03 -9.21 7.05
C LYS A 208 -4.18 -9.24 5.79
N THR A 209 -4.17 -10.39 5.14
CA THR A 209 -3.47 -10.58 3.86
C THR A 209 -4.44 -11.07 2.79
N LEU A 210 -4.41 -10.43 1.64
CA LEU A 210 -4.96 -10.90 0.38
C LEU A 210 -3.79 -11.38 -0.48
N MET A 211 -3.54 -12.68 -0.50
CA MET A 211 -2.52 -13.28 -1.34
C MET A 211 -3.10 -13.57 -2.72
N MET A 212 -2.45 -13.04 -3.74
CA MET A 212 -2.91 -13.10 -5.13
C MET A 212 -1.95 -13.93 -5.98
N GLY A 213 -2.51 -14.81 -6.80
CA GLY A 213 -1.83 -15.57 -7.86
C GLY A 213 -2.55 -15.40 -9.20
N LYS A 214 -2.08 -16.08 -10.23
CA LYS A 214 -2.72 -16.06 -11.56
C LYS A 214 -4.12 -16.69 -11.49
N GLY A 215 -5.16 -15.86 -11.46
CA GLY A 215 -6.56 -16.29 -11.45
C GLY A 215 -7.05 -16.92 -10.14
N LYS A 216 -6.28 -16.84 -9.07
CA LYS A 216 -6.65 -17.32 -7.74
C LYS A 216 -6.24 -16.33 -6.65
N TYR A 217 -6.89 -16.40 -5.50
CA TYR A 217 -6.53 -15.61 -4.33
C TYR A 217 -6.95 -16.34 -3.05
N CYS A 218 -6.33 -15.98 -1.93
CA CYS A 218 -6.82 -16.31 -0.60
C CYS A 218 -6.76 -15.07 0.28
N PHE A 219 -7.69 -14.97 1.25
CA PHE A 219 -7.84 -13.83 2.13
C PHE A 219 -8.10 -14.30 3.57
N GLY A 220 -7.45 -13.68 4.55
CA GLY A 220 -7.62 -14.01 5.97
C GLY A 220 -6.64 -13.23 6.85
N GLU A 221 -6.51 -13.65 8.10
CA GLU A 221 -5.48 -13.13 9.00
C GLU A 221 -4.09 -13.46 8.42
N THR A 222 -3.16 -12.52 8.55
CA THR A 222 -1.82 -12.67 7.94
C THR A 222 -1.12 -13.97 8.36
N CYS A 223 -1.23 -14.36 9.64
CA CYS A 223 -0.62 -15.58 10.15
C CYS A 223 -1.27 -16.88 9.60
N GLU A 224 -2.52 -16.82 9.15
CA GLU A 224 -3.25 -17.95 8.56
C GLU A 224 -3.02 -18.03 7.04
N VAL A 225 -2.85 -16.90 6.38
CA VAL A 225 -2.64 -16.82 4.93
C VAL A 225 -1.17 -17.09 4.57
N ILE A 226 -0.22 -16.52 5.33
CA ILE A 226 1.21 -16.72 5.08
C ILE A 226 1.68 -18.01 5.75
N THR A 227 1.49 -19.12 5.04
CA THR A 227 1.91 -20.47 5.42
C THR A 227 2.88 -21.02 4.38
N ALA A 228 3.68 -22.05 4.75
CA ALA A 228 4.54 -22.74 3.79
C ALA A 228 3.75 -23.24 2.59
N GLN A 229 2.61 -23.86 2.82
CA GLN A 229 1.75 -24.41 1.78
C GLN A 229 1.26 -23.33 0.80
N ASN A 230 0.67 -22.23 1.30
CA ASN A 230 0.19 -21.16 0.45
C ASN A 230 1.35 -20.47 -0.30
N LEU A 231 2.47 -20.22 0.39
CA LEU A 231 3.64 -19.63 -0.27
C LEU A 231 4.15 -20.52 -1.37
N SER A 232 4.29 -21.85 -1.15
CA SER A 232 4.73 -22.78 -2.19
C SER A 232 3.79 -22.76 -3.38
N GLU A 233 2.47 -22.77 -3.12
CA GLU A 233 1.45 -22.78 -4.17
C GLU A 233 1.41 -21.48 -5.00
N TYR A 234 1.51 -20.30 -4.34
CA TYR A 234 1.35 -19.00 -4.98
C TYR A 234 2.64 -18.46 -5.60
N TYR A 235 3.78 -18.87 -5.07
CA TYR A 235 5.10 -18.46 -5.60
C TYR A 235 5.75 -19.52 -6.49
N GLU A 236 5.14 -20.72 -6.58
CA GLU A 236 5.67 -21.84 -7.38
C GLU A 236 7.10 -22.22 -6.96
N LEU A 237 7.35 -22.23 -5.64
CA LEU A 237 8.64 -22.52 -5.01
C LEU A 237 8.44 -23.45 -3.82
N ASP A 238 9.43 -24.27 -3.50
CA ASP A 238 9.43 -25.01 -2.25
C ASP A 238 9.73 -24.07 -1.09
N VAL A 239 8.78 -23.91 -0.19
CA VAL A 239 8.89 -23.04 0.97
C VAL A 239 8.76 -23.84 2.25
N ALA A 240 9.69 -23.65 3.19
CA ALA A 240 9.60 -24.16 4.55
C ALA A 240 9.50 -23.00 5.55
N MET A 241 8.68 -23.17 6.58
CA MET A 241 8.63 -22.26 7.72
C MET A 241 9.46 -22.87 8.85
N GLN A 242 10.42 -22.14 9.36
CA GLN A 242 11.27 -22.55 10.49
C GLN A 242 11.11 -21.54 11.65
N SER A 243 11.34 -22.00 12.86
CA SER A 243 11.34 -21.14 14.06
C SER A 243 12.64 -21.36 14.81
N ALA A 244 13.35 -20.27 15.11
CA ALA A 244 14.53 -20.29 15.99
C ALA A 244 14.55 -18.99 16.81
N ASP A 245 14.97 -19.07 18.07
CA ASP A 245 15.09 -17.94 19.00
C ASP A 245 13.81 -17.08 19.11
N GLY A 246 12.62 -17.68 18.99
CA GLY A 246 11.34 -16.99 19.04
C GLY A 246 10.94 -16.27 17.75
N PHE A 247 11.75 -16.35 16.71
CA PHE A 247 11.46 -15.79 15.39
C PHE A 247 11.03 -16.89 14.41
N ARG A 248 10.19 -16.53 13.44
CA ARG A 248 9.83 -17.39 12.33
C ARG A 248 10.55 -16.93 11.08
N TYR A 249 11.12 -17.88 10.35
CA TYR A 249 11.87 -17.67 9.12
C TYR A 249 11.18 -18.40 7.97
N MET A 250 11.13 -17.74 6.81
CA MET A 250 10.73 -18.34 5.56
C MET A 250 11.99 -18.75 4.81
N VAL A 251 12.10 -20.04 4.53
CA VAL A 251 13.22 -20.60 3.78
C VAL A 251 12.70 -21.00 2.41
N PHE A 252 13.19 -20.36 1.37
CA PHE A 252 12.88 -20.69 -0.01
C PHE A 252 13.95 -21.67 -0.52
N GLN A 253 13.51 -22.81 -1.05
CA GLN A 253 14.39 -23.79 -1.68
C GLN A 253 14.21 -23.67 -3.19
N ASN A 254 15.30 -23.54 -3.93
CA ASN A 254 15.28 -23.71 -5.37
C ASN A 254 15.37 -25.18 -5.70
N ALA A 255 14.57 -25.67 -6.62
CA ALA A 255 14.61 -27.05 -7.12
C ALA A 255 15.99 -27.42 -7.74
N ASP A 256 16.76 -26.41 -8.16
CA ASP A 256 18.09 -26.53 -8.76
C ASP A 256 19.22 -26.15 -7.79
N ASP A 257 19.06 -26.48 -6.52
CA ASP A 257 20.03 -26.08 -5.47
C ASP A 257 21.39 -26.78 -5.65
N LEU A 258 22.27 -26.17 -6.43
CA LEU A 258 23.62 -26.64 -6.72
C LEU A 258 24.56 -26.59 -5.52
N ASN A 259 24.22 -25.88 -4.40
CA ASN A 259 25.15 -25.68 -3.28
C ASN A 259 24.51 -25.66 -1.87
N GLY A 260 23.25 -26.07 -1.71
CA GLY A 260 22.61 -26.09 -0.39
C GLY A 260 22.41 -24.72 0.29
N VAL A 261 22.48 -23.63 -0.48
CA VAL A 261 22.26 -22.27 0.03
C VAL A 261 20.77 -22.00 0.13
N LYS A 262 20.29 -21.78 1.35
CA LYS A 262 18.90 -21.43 1.64
C LYS A 262 18.79 -19.92 1.78
N LEU A 263 17.90 -19.30 1.00
CA LEU A 263 17.55 -17.90 1.22
C LEU A 263 16.60 -17.80 2.40
N VAL A 264 16.98 -17.00 3.38
CA VAL A 264 16.20 -16.74 4.59
C VAL A 264 15.69 -15.29 4.53
N PHE A 265 14.39 -15.09 4.67
CA PHE A 265 13.73 -13.79 4.66
C PHE A 265 12.88 -13.58 5.90
#